data_f3d8e4ebf51e8bdae4ab20e120ece2f4
#
_entry.id   f3d8e4ebf51e8bdae4ab20e120ece2f4
#
_cell.length_a   1.000
_cell.length_b   1.000
_cell.length_c   1.000
_cell.angle_alpha   90.00
_cell.angle_beta   90.00
_cell.angle_gamma   90.00
#
_symmetry.space_group_name_H-M   'P 1'
#
loop_
_entity.id
_entity.type
_entity.pdbx_description
1 polymer ?
#
loop_
_entity_poly.entity_id
_entity_poly.type
_entity_poly.pdbx_seq_one_letter_code
_entity_poly.pdbx_strand_id
1 'polypeptide(L)'
;METNTKHAGGRPPKFKTPEELQEKAEGYFEYCNTHPIEVWQRKAAAANRSAKNGSGVKSDEGTMYIRRPYTLDGLGLWVGIANWRDFRANHANDGFSTVIRTLEARVRDQQVSGAVVGMYNANLVARLNGIAEQVAVETNVPVKLVDDGIDD
;
A
#
# COMPACT_ATOMS: atom_id res chain seq x y z
N MET A 1 -24.45 -47.06 23.41
CA MET A 1 -23.42 -46.61 22.44
C MET A 1 -23.09 -45.16 22.72
N GLU A 2 -22.00 -44.94 23.42
CA GLU A 2 -21.56 -43.59 23.75
C GLU A 2 -20.87 -42.99 22.53
N THR A 3 -21.45 -41.92 21.99
CA THR A 3 -20.83 -41.13 20.91
C THR A 3 -19.72 -40.30 21.50
N ASN A 4 -18.49 -40.73 21.29
CA ASN A 4 -17.28 -40.02 21.65
C ASN A 4 -17.16 -38.75 20.78
N THR A 5 -17.72 -37.64 21.23
CA THR A 5 -17.48 -36.31 20.65
C THR A 5 -16.05 -35.89 20.98
N LYS A 6 -15.15 -36.14 20.05
CA LYS A 6 -13.81 -35.55 20.09
C LYS A 6 -13.97 -34.03 20.16
N HIS A 7 -13.70 -33.46 21.32
CA HIS A 7 -13.49 -32.03 21.46
C HIS A 7 -12.25 -31.64 20.61
N ALA A 8 -12.46 -31.06 19.45
CA ALA A 8 -11.42 -30.44 18.69
C ALA A 8 -10.91 -29.23 19.52
N GLY A 9 -9.89 -29.48 20.34
CA GLY A 9 -9.23 -28.47 21.16
C GLY A 9 -8.42 -27.52 20.31
N GLY A 10 -9.08 -26.55 19.69
CA GLY A 10 -8.47 -25.42 19.01
C GLY A 10 -8.94 -24.11 19.64
N ARG A 11 -8.11 -23.07 19.57
CA ARG A 11 -8.52 -21.71 19.98
C ARG A 11 -9.79 -21.35 19.19
N PRO A 12 -10.86 -20.87 19.86
CA PRO A 12 -12.08 -20.50 19.16
C PRO A 12 -11.79 -19.49 18.04
N PRO A 13 -12.48 -19.59 16.89
CA PRO A 13 -12.29 -18.67 15.78
C PRO A 13 -12.53 -17.25 16.25
N LYS A 14 -11.67 -16.31 15.78
CA LYS A 14 -11.68 -14.93 16.21
C LYS A 14 -12.95 -14.19 15.78
N PHE A 15 -13.48 -14.55 14.63
CA PHE A 15 -14.76 -14.05 14.09
C PHE A 15 -15.68 -15.24 13.88
N LYS A 16 -16.95 -15.05 14.22
CA LYS A 16 -17.98 -16.07 14.02
C LYS A 16 -18.55 -16.02 12.61
N THR A 17 -18.63 -14.81 12.04
CA THR A 17 -19.20 -14.58 10.72
C THR A 17 -18.35 -13.60 9.90
N PRO A 18 -18.41 -13.68 8.56
CA PRO A 18 -17.74 -12.72 7.67
C PRO A 18 -18.20 -11.29 7.91
N GLU A 19 -19.47 -11.08 8.24
CA GLU A 19 -20.07 -9.76 8.51
C GLU A 19 -19.45 -9.12 9.75
N GLU A 20 -19.13 -9.90 10.77
CA GLU A 20 -18.43 -9.40 11.97
C GLU A 20 -17.03 -8.87 11.62
N LEU A 21 -16.32 -9.56 10.74
CA LEU A 21 -15.03 -9.08 10.24
C LEU A 21 -15.18 -7.79 9.45
N GLN A 22 -16.18 -7.72 8.58
CA GLN A 22 -16.44 -6.54 7.76
C GLN A 22 -16.79 -5.32 8.62
N GLU A 23 -17.67 -5.45 9.60
CA GLU A 23 -18.06 -4.39 10.51
C GLU A 23 -16.84 -3.82 11.29
N LYS A 24 -15.99 -4.71 11.82
CA LYS A 24 -14.77 -4.28 12.49
C LYS A 24 -13.78 -3.58 11.56
N ALA A 25 -13.67 -4.04 10.31
CA ALA A 25 -12.83 -3.43 9.30
C ALA A 25 -13.33 -2.03 8.90
N GLU A 26 -14.66 -1.80 8.85
CA GLU A 26 -15.21 -0.46 8.60
C GLU A 26 -14.76 0.55 9.65
N GLY A 27 -14.68 0.15 10.91
CA GLY A 27 -14.12 0.98 11.99
C GLY A 27 -12.68 1.43 11.73
N TYR A 28 -11.84 0.55 11.15
CA TYR A 28 -10.48 0.91 10.75
C TYR A 28 -10.45 1.95 9.63
N PHE A 29 -11.28 1.79 8.61
CA PHE A 29 -11.33 2.73 7.50
C PHE A 29 -11.87 4.09 7.93
N GLU A 30 -12.88 4.12 8.80
CA GLU A 30 -13.39 5.35 9.39
C GLU A 30 -12.31 6.05 10.22
N TYR A 31 -11.59 5.31 11.05
CA TYR A 31 -10.45 5.84 11.81
C TYR A 31 -9.42 6.47 10.87
N CYS A 32 -8.99 5.80 9.82
CA CYS A 32 -8.03 6.34 8.87
C CYS A 32 -8.53 7.61 8.16
N ASN A 33 -9.83 7.70 7.88
CA ASN A 33 -10.43 8.86 7.22
C ASN A 33 -10.54 10.07 8.14
N THR A 34 -10.77 9.84 9.43
CA THR A 34 -10.99 10.91 10.41
C THR A 34 -9.72 11.34 11.14
N HIS A 35 -8.63 10.55 11.03
CA HIS A 35 -7.35 10.81 11.69
C HIS A 35 -6.23 10.95 10.66
N PRO A 36 -6.14 12.07 9.93
CA PRO A 36 -5.07 12.31 8.97
C PRO A 36 -3.70 12.32 9.66
N ILE A 37 -2.65 12.13 8.87
CA ILE A 37 -1.28 12.25 9.34
C ILE A 37 -0.88 13.71 9.20
N GLU A 38 -0.41 14.29 10.29
CA GLU A 38 0.20 15.60 10.30
C GLU A 38 1.64 15.50 9.78
N VAL A 39 1.94 16.23 8.71
CA VAL A 39 3.27 16.30 8.11
C VAL A 39 3.74 17.73 8.11
N TRP A 40 4.89 17.96 8.73
CA TRP A 40 5.52 19.24 8.68
C TRP A 40 6.38 19.35 7.41
N GLN A 41 6.04 20.28 6.53
CA GLN A 41 6.80 20.52 5.31
C GLN A 41 7.52 21.86 5.39
N ARG A 42 8.85 21.80 5.26
CA ARG A 42 9.62 22.96 4.88
C ARG A 42 9.56 23.08 3.36
N LYS A 43 8.75 23.99 2.84
CA LYS A 43 8.81 24.30 1.41
C LYS A 43 10.17 24.88 1.12
N ALA A 44 10.99 24.16 0.33
CA ALA A 44 12.19 24.75 -0.23
C ALA A 44 11.76 25.97 -1.02
N ALA A 45 12.25 27.14 -0.61
CA ALA A 45 12.05 28.37 -1.35
C ALA A 45 12.52 28.12 -2.79
N ALA A 46 11.62 28.32 -3.75
CA ALA A 46 12.02 28.30 -5.15
C ALA A 46 13.19 29.22 -5.30
N ALA A 47 14.36 28.68 -5.64
CA ALA A 47 15.59 29.45 -5.83
C ALA A 47 15.37 30.37 -7.03
N ASN A 48 14.85 31.54 -6.76
CA ASN A 48 14.70 32.58 -7.75
C ASN A 48 16.11 33.11 -8.05
N ARG A 49 16.78 32.51 -9.04
CA ARG A 49 18.15 32.85 -9.48
C ARG A 49 18.27 34.28 -9.97
N SER A 50 17.25 35.10 -9.85
CA SER A 50 17.20 36.50 -10.30
C SER A 50 17.16 37.55 -9.18
N ALA A 51 17.18 37.17 -7.90
CA ALA A 51 17.17 38.15 -6.83
C ALA A 51 18.63 38.63 -6.54
N LYS A 52 19.07 39.65 -7.23
CA LYS A 52 20.33 40.31 -7.04
C LYS A 52 20.36 41.23 -5.79
N ASN A 53 19.34 41.24 -4.97
CA ASN A 53 19.24 42.01 -3.73
C ASN A 53 18.79 41.10 -2.59
N GLY A 54 19.59 41.09 -1.51
CA GLY A 54 19.49 40.28 -0.33
C GLY A 54 18.22 40.46 0.51
N SER A 55 17.08 40.11 -0.08
CA SER A 55 15.82 39.95 0.66
C SER A 55 15.69 38.45 1.03
N GLY A 56 15.78 38.17 2.31
CA GLY A 56 15.69 36.82 2.85
C GLY A 56 14.44 36.13 2.32
N VAL A 57 14.64 35.00 1.67
CA VAL A 57 13.57 34.13 1.20
C VAL A 57 12.87 33.58 2.44
N LYS A 58 11.65 34.06 2.71
CA LYS A 58 10.81 33.48 3.76
C LYS A 58 10.44 32.06 3.31
N SER A 59 10.99 31.06 3.99
CA SER A 59 10.51 29.68 3.84
C SER A 59 9.09 29.65 4.35
N ASP A 60 8.15 29.28 3.48
CA ASP A 60 6.77 29.05 3.86
C ASP A 60 6.73 27.70 4.61
N GLU A 61 6.86 27.77 5.91
CA GLU A 61 6.80 26.62 6.82
C GLU A 61 5.35 26.41 7.20
N GLY A 62 4.83 25.21 6.95
CA GLY A 62 3.44 24.91 7.25
C GLY A 62 3.21 23.45 7.58
N THR A 63 2.22 23.22 8.41
CA THR A 63 1.70 21.89 8.68
C THR A 63 0.74 21.51 7.56
N MET A 64 0.94 20.32 6.98
CA MET A 64 0.04 19.73 6.02
C MET A 64 -0.57 18.46 6.60
N TYR A 65 -1.86 18.27 6.36
CA TYR A 65 -2.57 17.05 6.74
C TYR A 65 -2.71 16.15 5.54
N ILE A 66 -2.14 14.95 5.63
CA ILE A 66 -2.22 13.93 4.59
C ILE A 66 -3.17 12.84 5.05
N ARG A 67 -4.10 12.45 4.17
CA ARG A 67 -5.00 11.32 4.45
C ARG A 67 -4.18 10.10 4.83
N ARG A 68 -4.52 9.46 5.95
CA ARG A 68 -3.85 8.25 6.42
C ARG A 68 -4.04 7.11 5.42
N PRO A 69 -2.95 6.50 4.91
CA PRO A 69 -3.07 5.39 3.98
C PRO A 69 -3.64 4.16 4.68
N TYR A 70 -4.48 3.41 3.99
CA TYR A 70 -4.88 2.09 4.42
C TYR A 70 -3.72 1.12 4.23
N THR A 71 -3.52 0.23 5.20
CA THR A 71 -2.52 -0.84 5.09
C THR A 71 -3.13 -2.15 5.59
N LEU A 72 -2.71 -3.28 5.01
CA LEU A 72 -3.18 -4.59 5.47
C LEU A 72 -2.68 -4.92 6.87
N ASP A 73 -1.47 -4.49 7.21
CA ASP A 73 -0.94 -4.67 8.56
C ASP A 73 -1.71 -3.83 9.58
N GLY A 74 -2.02 -2.57 9.25
CA GLY A 74 -2.84 -1.71 10.09
C GLY A 74 -4.25 -2.26 10.29
N LEU A 75 -4.88 -2.75 9.23
CA LEU A 75 -6.16 -3.44 9.30
C LEU A 75 -6.07 -4.69 10.17
N GLY A 76 -5.04 -5.52 9.96
CA GLY A 76 -4.82 -6.72 10.76
C GLY A 76 -4.68 -6.41 12.24
N LEU A 77 -3.86 -5.43 12.60
CA LEU A 77 -3.69 -4.97 13.98
C LEU A 77 -5.00 -4.46 14.59
N TRP A 78 -5.77 -3.69 13.84
CA TRP A 78 -7.06 -3.14 14.29
C TRP A 78 -8.08 -4.23 14.60
N VAL A 79 -8.25 -5.17 13.68
CA VAL A 79 -9.17 -6.31 13.88
C VAL A 79 -8.54 -7.40 14.75
N GLY A 80 -7.24 -7.25 15.10
CA GLY A 80 -6.48 -8.14 15.97
C GLY A 80 -6.06 -9.45 15.28
N ILE A 81 -5.79 -9.43 13.99
CA ILE A 81 -5.18 -10.52 13.23
C ILE A 81 -3.69 -10.21 13.11
N ALA A 82 -2.85 -10.99 13.78
CA ALA A 82 -1.40 -10.75 13.79
C ALA A 82 -0.75 -11.02 12.43
N ASN A 83 -1.26 -11.97 11.68
CA ASN A 83 -0.75 -12.33 10.36
C ASN A 83 -1.92 -12.43 9.37
N TRP A 84 -2.09 -11.38 8.58
CA TRP A 84 -3.14 -11.30 7.58
C TRP A 84 -3.00 -12.36 6.48
N ARG A 85 -1.77 -12.66 6.08
CA ARG A 85 -1.48 -13.64 5.03
C ARG A 85 -1.95 -15.04 5.42
N ASP A 86 -1.63 -15.47 6.64
CA ASP A 86 -2.03 -16.77 7.16
C ASP A 86 -3.54 -16.82 7.36
N PHE A 87 -4.14 -15.75 7.86
CA PHE A 87 -5.59 -15.65 8.00
C PHE A 87 -6.27 -15.81 6.65
N ARG A 88 -5.81 -15.10 5.61
CA ARG A 88 -6.32 -15.23 4.24
C ARG A 88 -6.17 -16.67 3.71
N ALA A 89 -5.02 -17.31 3.92
CA ALA A 89 -4.77 -18.66 3.45
C ALA A 89 -5.71 -19.68 4.12
N ASN A 90 -5.95 -19.53 5.42
CA ASN A 90 -6.84 -20.40 6.19
C ASN A 90 -8.32 -20.25 5.81
N HIS A 91 -8.69 -19.10 5.25
CA HIS A 91 -10.06 -18.77 4.85
C HIS A 91 -10.24 -18.68 3.32
N ALA A 92 -9.37 -19.32 2.55
CA ALA A 92 -9.39 -19.24 1.08
C ALA A 92 -10.65 -19.80 0.42
N ASN A 93 -11.29 -20.79 1.05
CA ASN A 93 -12.39 -21.56 0.49
C ASN A 93 -13.66 -21.53 1.34
N ASP A 94 -13.80 -20.58 2.23
CA ASP A 94 -14.98 -20.40 3.07
C ASP A 94 -15.67 -19.04 2.83
N GLY A 95 -16.74 -18.75 3.59
CA GLY A 95 -17.51 -17.51 3.49
C GLY A 95 -16.69 -16.23 3.74
N PHE A 96 -15.56 -16.31 4.42
CA PHE A 96 -14.68 -15.16 4.66
C PHE A 96 -13.91 -14.72 3.42
N SER A 97 -13.69 -15.62 2.45
CA SER A 97 -12.85 -15.33 1.27
C SER A 97 -13.32 -14.11 0.49
N THR A 98 -14.63 -13.95 0.35
CA THR A 98 -15.20 -12.79 -0.39
C THR A 98 -14.96 -11.48 0.37
N VAL A 99 -15.21 -11.47 1.68
CA VAL A 99 -14.98 -10.28 2.51
C VAL A 99 -13.50 -9.92 2.53
N ILE A 100 -12.60 -10.89 2.71
CA ILE A 100 -11.15 -10.67 2.69
C ILE A 100 -10.72 -10.02 1.37
N ARG A 101 -11.16 -10.54 0.23
CA ARG A 101 -10.85 -9.97 -1.10
C ARG A 101 -11.37 -8.54 -1.24
N THR A 102 -12.56 -8.26 -0.75
CA THR A 102 -13.15 -6.91 -0.78
C THR A 102 -12.33 -5.93 0.06
N LEU A 103 -11.91 -6.33 1.26
CA LEU A 103 -11.08 -5.51 2.13
C LEU A 103 -9.69 -5.24 1.51
N GLU A 104 -9.06 -6.27 0.94
CA GLU A 104 -7.78 -6.14 0.23
C GLU A 104 -7.89 -5.21 -0.99
N ALA A 105 -8.96 -5.35 -1.77
CA ALA A 105 -9.21 -4.49 -2.92
C ALA A 105 -9.38 -3.03 -2.50
N ARG A 106 -10.11 -2.76 -1.41
CA ARG A 106 -10.32 -1.41 -0.88
C ARG A 106 -9.03 -0.77 -0.38
N VAL A 107 -8.16 -1.54 0.28
CA VAL A 107 -6.83 -1.07 0.71
C VAL A 107 -5.99 -0.71 -0.51
N ARG A 108 -5.94 -1.60 -1.50
CA ARG A 108 -5.18 -1.38 -2.74
C ARG A 108 -5.68 -0.15 -3.50
N ASP A 109 -6.98 -0.03 -3.69
CA ASP A 109 -7.60 1.08 -4.43
C ASP A 109 -7.24 2.43 -3.80
N GLN A 110 -7.36 2.55 -2.49
CA GLN A 110 -7.02 3.80 -1.78
C GLN A 110 -5.53 4.14 -1.90
N GLN A 111 -4.64 3.15 -1.83
CA GLN A 111 -3.21 3.36 -1.98
C GLN A 111 -2.84 3.79 -3.40
N VAL A 112 -3.37 3.09 -4.40
CA VAL A 112 -3.10 3.39 -5.82
C VAL A 112 -3.66 4.75 -6.20
N SER A 113 -4.91 5.03 -5.84
CA SER A 113 -5.54 6.34 -6.08
C SER A 113 -4.76 7.48 -5.43
N GLY A 114 -4.29 7.29 -4.20
CA GLY A 114 -3.45 8.26 -3.51
C GLY A 114 -2.09 8.48 -4.18
N ALA A 115 -1.49 7.43 -4.74
CA ALA A 115 -0.24 7.53 -5.50
C ALA A 115 -0.44 8.26 -6.83
N VAL A 116 -1.54 7.99 -7.54
CA VAL A 116 -1.87 8.65 -8.81
C VAL A 116 -2.00 10.17 -8.66
N VAL A 117 -2.59 10.63 -7.57
CA VAL A 117 -2.71 12.08 -7.29
C VAL A 117 -1.49 12.68 -6.57
N GLY A 118 -0.42 11.89 -6.39
CA GLY A 118 0.82 12.34 -5.76
C GLY A 118 0.75 12.51 -4.24
N MET A 119 -0.30 11.99 -3.60
CA MET A 119 -0.44 12.02 -2.13
C MET A 119 0.48 11.00 -1.45
N TYR A 120 0.72 9.86 -2.09
CA TYR A 120 1.60 8.81 -1.60
C TYR A 120 2.77 8.57 -2.54
N ASN A 121 3.85 8.00 -2.02
CA ASN A 121 5.01 7.64 -2.84
C ASN A 121 4.65 6.49 -3.80
N ALA A 122 4.66 6.76 -5.11
CA ALA A 122 4.23 5.81 -6.13
C ALA A 122 5.10 4.52 -6.14
N ASN A 123 6.42 4.64 -5.94
CA ASN A 123 7.33 3.49 -5.91
C ASN A 123 7.07 2.60 -4.70
N LEU A 124 6.80 3.19 -3.54
CA LEU A 124 6.45 2.44 -2.35
C LEU A 124 5.11 1.70 -2.54
N VAL A 125 4.10 2.39 -3.07
CA VAL A 125 2.79 1.79 -3.35
C VAL A 125 2.89 0.65 -4.37
N ALA A 126 3.68 0.81 -5.43
CA ALA A 126 3.92 -0.23 -6.42
C ALA A 126 4.54 -1.48 -5.79
N ARG A 127 5.54 -1.32 -4.93
CA ARG A 127 6.19 -2.44 -4.22
C ARG A 127 5.23 -3.14 -3.24
N LEU A 128 4.46 -2.38 -2.46
CA LEU A 128 3.49 -2.94 -1.51
C LEU A 128 2.39 -3.76 -2.21
N ASN A 129 2.01 -3.35 -3.42
CA ASN A 129 0.95 -4.01 -4.19
C ASN A 129 1.49 -5.04 -5.21
N GLY A 130 2.80 -5.30 -5.23
CA GLY A 130 3.41 -6.25 -6.14
C GLY A 130 3.26 -5.85 -7.62
N ILE A 131 3.14 -4.55 -7.89
CA ILE A 131 3.13 -4.02 -9.26
C ILE A 131 4.58 -4.05 -9.74
N ALA A 132 4.88 -4.95 -10.69
CA ALA A 132 6.22 -5.05 -11.24
C ALA A 132 6.56 -3.77 -12.01
N GLU A 133 7.67 -3.12 -11.64
CA GLU A 133 8.32 -2.18 -12.54
C GLU A 133 8.74 -2.97 -13.78
N GLN A 134 8.21 -2.61 -14.95
CA GLN A 134 8.83 -3.03 -16.21
C GLN A 134 10.14 -2.24 -16.32
N VAL A 135 11.21 -2.79 -15.77
CA VAL A 135 12.55 -2.34 -16.11
C VAL A 135 12.72 -2.70 -17.57
N ALA A 136 12.66 -1.71 -18.47
CA ALA A 136 13.12 -1.88 -19.82
C ALA A 136 14.62 -2.22 -19.73
N VAL A 137 14.94 -3.50 -19.80
CA VAL A 137 16.31 -3.94 -20.01
C VAL A 137 16.62 -3.53 -21.45
N GLU A 138 17.23 -2.36 -21.61
CA GLU A 138 17.92 -2.04 -22.85
C GLU A 138 19.02 -3.10 -23.00
N THR A 139 18.72 -4.15 -23.74
CA THR A 139 19.74 -5.05 -24.23
C THR A 139 20.57 -4.25 -25.22
N ASN A 140 21.70 -3.73 -24.74
CA ASN A 140 22.77 -3.28 -25.61
C ASN A 140 23.24 -4.50 -26.42
N VAL A 141 22.56 -4.74 -27.51
CA VAL A 141 23.06 -5.70 -28.53
C VAL A 141 24.25 -4.99 -29.17
N PRO A 142 25.48 -5.49 -29.02
CA PRO A 142 26.60 -4.91 -29.69
C PRO A 142 26.35 -5.00 -31.21
N VAL A 143 26.20 -3.86 -31.86
CA VAL A 143 26.12 -3.78 -33.33
C VAL A 143 27.45 -4.24 -33.85
N LYS A 144 27.49 -5.46 -34.43
CA LYS A 144 28.65 -5.97 -35.17
C LYS A 144 28.70 -5.17 -36.46
N LEU A 145 29.62 -4.21 -36.51
CA LEU A 145 29.97 -3.60 -37.80
C LEU A 145 30.55 -4.69 -38.68
N VAL A 146 29.80 -5.08 -39.70
CA VAL A 146 30.34 -5.90 -40.78
C VAL A 146 31.18 -4.95 -41.62
N ASP A 147 32.50 -5.17 -41.58
CA ASP A 147 33.43 -4.50 -42.47
C ASP A 147 33.25 -5.15 -43.85
N ASP A 148 32.49 -4.51 -44.73
CA ASP A 148 32.38 -4.88 -46.12
C ASP A 148 33.68 -4.41 -46.82
N GLY A 149 34.72 -5.26 -46.72
CA GLY A 149 35.96 -5.05 -47.47
C GLY A 149 35.67 -4.94 -48.96
N ILE A 150 35.73 -3.74 -49.46
CA ILE A 150 35.78 -3.44 -50.88
C ILE A 150 37.26 -3.63 -51.25
N ASP A 151 37.60 -4.81 -51.79
CA ASP A 151 38.86 -5.01 -52.45
C ASP A 151 38.77 -4.37 -53.85
N ASP A 152 39.66 -3.43 -54.13
CA ASP A 152 39.96 -2.90 -55.46
C ASP A 152 40.84 -3.87 -56.26
#